data_6d888819226ce18dff9b864464a58fd1
#
_entry.id   6d888819226ce18dff9b864464a58fd1
#
_cell.length_a   1.000
_cell.length_b   1.000
_cell.length_c   1.000
_cell.angle_alpha   90.00
_cell.angle_beta   90.00
_cell.angle_gamma   90.00
#
_symmetry.space_group_name_H-M   'P 1'
#
loop_
_entity.id
_entity.type
_entity.pdbx_description
1 polymer ?
#
loop_
_entity_poly.entity_id
_entity_poly.type
_entity_poly.pdbx_seq_one_letter_code
_entity_poly.pdbx_strand_id
1 'polypeptide(L)'
;ARASMPGMMDTILNLGLNDTVVEGLAKKTGNPRFAYDSYRRFVQMYGDVVLGMKPETKEDIAPFEEIIDRVKAQRGVRLDNELNVDELKSLVVLFKQEIKRRTGKDFPTDPMEQLWGAICAVFDSWMNERAILYRKMEGIPAEWGTAVNVQAMVFGNMGDTSATGVCFSRNAGTGENVFNGEYLVNAQGEDVVAGIRTPQQITKAGSLDWAHQQGISEEVRASLYPSMEEAMPEIYAELDMLQQRLEAHYKDMQDMEFTVQDGKLWFLQTRNGKRTGTAMVKIALMRRLLSCAVSPTSSMSSSTPYLIPSPRAKLRSSHTDFPLRQEQLLVRSYSSQTTRLAGMTMVAV
;
A
#
# COMPACT_ATOMS: atom_id res chain seq x y z
N ALA A 1 4.90 -1.68 14.50
CA ALA A 1 3.91 -2.43 15.28
C ALA A 1 4.44 -3.81 15.68
N ARG A 2 3.91 -4.35 16.76
CA ARG A 2 4.30 -5.67 17.28
C ARG A 2 3.75 -6.81 16.43
N ALA A 3 2.59 -6.60 15.83
CA ALA A 3 1.93 -7.52 14.92
C ALA A 3 1.56 -6.80 13.62
N SER A 4 1.79 -7.45 12.49
CA SER A 4 1.34 -6.95 11.19
C SER A 4 -0.16 -7.24 11.04
N MET A 5 -0.94 -6.22 10.72
CA MET A 5 -2.39 -6.31 10.52
C MET A 5 -2.78 -5.69 9.16
N PRO A 6 -2.39 -6.32 8.03
CA PRO A 6 -2.55 -5.74 6.71
C PRO A 6 -4.02 -5.47 6.37
N GLY A 7 -4.33 -4.26 5.89
CA GLY A 7 -5.68 -3.84 5.53
C GLY A 7 -6.64 -3.61 6.69
N MET A 8 -6.18 -3.74 7.95
CA MET A 8 -7.06 -3.60 9.12
C MET A 8 -7.17 -2.16 9.60
N MET A 9 -6.09 -1.40 9.54
CA MET A 9 -6.07 0.02 9.90
C MET A 9 -6.36 0.90 8.69
N ASP A 10 -6.89 2.09 8.95
CA ASP A 10 -7.14 3.06 7.89
C ASP A 10 -5.86 3.78 7.48
N THR A 11 -5.84 4.24 6.22
CA THR A 11 -4.75 5.02 5.62
C THR A 11 -5.37 6.28 5.03
N ILE A 12 -4.69 7.42 5.17
CA ILE A 12 -5.10 8.67 4.55
C ILE A 12 -4.00 9.13 3.60
N LEU A 13 -4.32 9.20 2.31
CA LEU A 13 -3.40 9.62 1.24
C LEU A 13 -3.59 11.09 0.89
N ASN A 14 -2.59 11.69 0.25
CA ASN A 14 -2.63 13.05 -0.29
C ASN A 14 -2.89 14.15 0.77
N LEU A 15 -2.58 13.88 2.01
CA LEU A 15 -2.77 14.79 3.14
C LEU A 15 -2.02 16.12 2.92
N GLY A 16 -2.65 17.23 3.30
CA GLY A 16 -2.11 18.58 3.14
C GLY A 16 -2.58 19.30 1.87
N LEU A 17 -3.30 18.62 0.96
CA LEU A 17 -3.89 19.29 -0.19
C LEU A 17 -5.03 20.22 0.25
N ASN A 18 -5.03 21.40 -0.33
CA ASN A 18 -6.06 22.42 -0.23
C ASN A 18 -6.07 23.25 -1.52
N ASP A 19 -6.95 24.26 -1.60
CA ASP A 19 -7.13 25.05 -2.83
C ASP A 19 -5.85 25.78 -3.28
N THR A 20 -4.97 26.17 -2.34
CA THR A 20 -3.69 26.81 -2.65
C THR A 20 -2.63 25.80 -3.05
N VAL A 21 -2.54 24.68 -2.30
CA VAL A 21 -1.48 23.67 -2.49
C VAL A 21 -1.68 22.91 -3.79
N VAL A 22 -2.94 22.64 -4.21
CA VAL A 22 -3.23 21.96 -5.48
C VAL A 22 -2.73 22.76 -6.69
N GLU A 23 -2.85 24.08 -6.68
CA GLU A 23 -2.32 24.94 -7.74
C GLU A 23 -0.78 24.90 -7.79
N GLY A 24 -0.13 24.89 -6.62
CA GLY A 24 1.31 24.69 -6.51
C GLY A 24 1.77 23.33 -7.06
N LEU A 25 1.02 22.27 -6.77
CA LEU A 25 1.28 20.93 -7.28
C LEU A 25 1.09 20.86 -8.80
N ALA A 26 0.00 21.42 -9.33
CA ALA A 26 -0.27 21.51 -10.76
C ALA A 26 0.86 22.23 -11.52
N LYS A 27 1.30 23.37 -10.99
CA LYS A 27 2.41 24.13 -11.56
C LYS A 27 3.75 23.37 -11.51
N LYS A 28 4.04 22.71 -10.39
CA LYS A 28 5.30 21.98 -10.19
C LYS A 28 5.40 20.76 -11.12
N THR A 29 4.30 20.05 -11.32
CA THR A 29 4.28 18.82 -12.13
C THR A 29 3.99 19.08 -13.60
N GLY A 30 3.51 20.27 -13.96
CA GLY A 30 3.01 20.54 -15.32
C GLY A 30 1.74 19.75 -15.67
N ASN A 31 1.14 19.04 -14.70
CA ASN A 31 -0.02 18.16 -14.89
C ASN A 31 -1.19 18.56 -13.97
N PRO A 32 -2.02 19.53 -14.37
CA PRO A 32 -3.17 19.95 -13.57
C PRO A 32 -4.18 18.82 -13.32
N ARG A 33 -4.33 17.89 -14.28
CA ARG A 33 -5.25 16.77 -14.13
C ARG A 33 -4.85 15.89 -12.95
N PHE A 34 -3.57 15.50 -12.88
CA PHE A 34 -3.00 14.74 -11.77
C PHE A 34 -3.22 15.46 -10.42
N ALA A 35 -2.94 16.76 -10.38
CA ALA A 35 -3.05 17.52 -9.14
C ALA A 35 -4.49 17.56 -8.62
N TYR A 36 -5.45 17.82 -9.50
CA TYR A 36 -6.86 17.87 -9.12
C TYR A 36 -7.49 16.50 -8.87
N ASP A 37 -7.04 15.44 -9.55
CA ASP A 37 -7.45 14.07 -9.22
C ASP A 37 -6.93 13.66 -7.82
N SER A 38 -5.69 13.98 -7.49
CA SER A 38 -5.14 13.75 -6.15
C SER A 38 -5.92 14.53 -5.07
N TYR A 39 -6.33 15.76 -5.37
CA TYR A 39 -7.13 16.57 -4.45
C TYR A 39 -8.55 16.01 -4.28
N ARG A 40 -9.21 15.63 -5.37
CA ARG A 40 -10.52 14.98 -5.34
C ARG A 40 -10.47 13.70 -4.47
N ARG A 41 -9.49 12.83 -4.71
CA ARG A 41 -9.28 11.61 -3.91
C ARG A 41 -9.05 11.91 -2.43
N PHE A 42 -8.29 12.95 -2.13
CA PHE A 42 -8.05 13.36 -0.75
C PHE A 42 -9.32 13.82 -0.05
N VAL A 43 -10.12 14.69 -0.69
CA VAL A 43 -11.39 15.18 -0.10
C VAL A 43 -12.35 14.02 0.13
N GLN A 44 -12.46 13.08 -0.82
CA GLN A 44 -13.25 11.86 -0.69
C GLN A 44 -12.77 11.02 0.49
N MET A 45 -11.50 10.65 0.51
CA MET A 45 -10.92 9.79 1.56
C MET A 45 -11.01 10.43 2.95
N TYR A 46 -10.79 11.74 3.05
CA TYR A 46 -10.95 12.47 4.30
C TYR A 46 -12.40 12.47 4.78
N GLY A 47 -13.35 12.68 3.88
CA GLY A 47 -14.78 12.58 4.17
C GLY A 47 -15.18 11.19 4.66
N ASP A 48 -14.75 10.16 3.94
CA ASP A 48 -15.09 8.77 4.26
C ASP A 48 -14.46 8.29 5.57
N VAL A 49 -13.18 8.56 5.77
CA VAL A 49 -12.39 7.98 6.86
C VAL A 49 -12.39 8.89 8.09
N VAL A 50 -12.09 10.19 7.91
CA VAL A 50 -11.90 11.10 9.05
C VAL A 50 -13.24 11.65 9.55
N LEU A 51 -14.16 11.95 8.61
CA LEU A 51 -15.48 12.49 8.97
C LEU A 51 -16.58 11.42 9.07
N GLY A 52 -16.22 10.14 8.86
CA GLY A 52 -17.14 9.01 9.07
C GLY A 52 -18.29 8.95 8.06
N MET A 53 -18.11 9.48 6.84
CA MET A 53 -19.17 9.51 5.82
C MET A 53 -19.28 8.21 5.00
N LYS A 54 -18.48 7.21 5.33
CA LYS A 54 -18.57 5.87 4.73
C LYS A 54 -19.96 5.28 4.96
N PRO A 55 -20.51 4.57 3.98
CA PRO A 55 -21.76 3.83 4.18
C PRO A 55 -21.62 2.82 5.33
N GLU A 56 -22.65 2.71 6.17
CA GLU A 56 -22.66 1.75 7.27
C GLU A 56 -22.91 0.32 6.75
N THR A 57 -23.70 0.20 5.70
CA THR A 57 -24.02 -1.08 5.06
C THR A 57 -23.60 -1.12 3.59
N LYS A 58 -23.49 -2.34 3.01
CA LYS A 58 -23.19 -2.50 1.59
C LYS A 58 -24.33 -2.07 0.66
N GLU A 59 -25.51 -1.89 1.20
CA GLU A 59 -26.71 -1.48 0.47
C GLU A 59 -26.82 0.05 0.39
N ASP A 60 -26.11 0.77 1.26
CA ASP A 60 -26.07 2.23 1.24
C ASP A 60 -25.13 2.73 0.14
N ILE A 61 -25.59 3.68 -0.63
CA ILE A 61 -24.81 4.30 -1.69
C ILE A 61 -23.78 5.25 -1.04
N ALA A 62 -22.51 5.04 -1.37
CA ALA A 62 -21.45 5.93 -0.95
C ALA A 62 -21.69 7.34 -1.55
N PRO A 63 -21.78 8.39 -0.74
CA PRO A 63 -22.22 9.70 -1.21
C PRO A 63 -21.32 10.32 -2.28
N PHE A 64 -20.02 10.06 -2.18
CA PHE A 64 -19.04 10.55 -3.15
C PHE A 64 -19.08 9.77 -4.46
N GLU A 65 -19.29 8.46 -4.40
CA GLU A 65 -19.43 7.63 -5.60
C GLU A 65 -20.67 8.02 -6.41
N GLU A 66 -21.80 8.34 -5.75
CA GLU A 66 -22.98 8.83 -6.43
C GLU A 66 -22.72 10.14 -7.21
N ILE A 67 -21.93 11.03 -6.61
CA ILE A 67 -21.57 12.31 -7.24
C ILE A 67 -20.62 12.06 -8.43
N ILE A 68 -19.62 11.19 -8.28
CA ILE A 68 -18.70 10.81 -9.37
C ILE A 68 -19.46 10.18 -10.53
N ASP A 69 -20.33 9.22 -10.25
CA ASP A 69 -21.09 8.50 -11.28
C ASP A 69 -22.04 9.43 -12.04
N ARG A 70 -22.62 10.41 -11.36
CA ARG A 70 -23.43 11.44 -12.02
C ARG A 70 -22.60 12.30 -12.99
N VAL A 71 -21.40 12.71 -12.59
CA VAL A 71 -20.50 13.48 -13.47
C VAL A 71 -20.01 12.64 -14.63
N LYS A 72 -19.63 11.37 -14.39
CA LYS A 72 -19.27 10.43 -15.46
C LYS A 72 -20.40 10.20 -16.45
N ALA A 73 -21.62 10.00 -15.96
CA ALA A 73 -22.80 9.82 -16.80
C ALA A 73 -23.11 11.04 -17.67
N GLN A 74 -22.99 12.25 -17.13
CA GLN A 74 -23.16 13.49 -17.89
C GLN A 74 -22.14 13.65 -19.00
N ARG A 75 -20.92 13.19 -18.77
CA ARG A 75 -19.82 13.23 -19.74
C ARG A 75 -19.88 12.07 -20.76
N GLY A 76 -20.54 10.94 -20.41
CA GLY A 76 -20.55 9.73 -21.21
C GLY A 76 -19.26 8.89 -21.10
N VAL A 77 -18.53 9.01 -19.99
CA VAL A 77 -17.31 8.24 -19.69
C VAL A 77 -17.57 7.19 -18.60
N ARG A 78 -16.69 6.19 -18.51
CA ARG A 78 -16.83 5.10 -17.54
C ARG A 78 -15.77 5.11 -16.44
N LEU A 79 -14.56 5.55 -16.75
CA LEU A 79 -13.42 5.49 -15.85
C LEU A 79 -13.09 6.88 -15.32
N ASP A 80 -12.63 6.96 -14.08
CA ASP A 80 -12.21 8.21 -13.43
C ASP A 80 -11.03 8.89 -14.16
N ASN A 81 -10.16 8.09 -14.78
CA ASN A 81 -9.04 8.61 -15.54
C ASN A 81 -9.43 9.32 -16.87
N GLU A 82 -10.67 9.18 -17.31
CA GLU A 82 -11.22 9.87 -18.47
C GLU A 82 -11.77 11.28 -18.15
N LEU A 83 -11.92 11.60 -16.85
CA LEU A 83 -12.36 12.91 -16.40
C LEU A 83 -11.28 13.97 -16.67
N ASN A 84 -11.71 15.13 -17.17
CA ASN A 84 -10.83 16.27 -17.43
C ASN A 84 -10.62 17.15 -16.18
N VAL A 85 -9.77 18.18 -16.31
CA VAL A 85 -9.41 19.08 -15.20
C VAL A 85 -10.62 19.83 -14.63
N ASP A 86 -11.53 20.31 -15.49
CA ASP A 86 -12.67 21.13 -15.06
C ASP A 86 -13.71 20.26 -14.33
N GLU A 87 -13.89 19.02 -14.78
CA GLU A 87 -14.74 18.04 -14.10
C GLU A 87 -14.17 17.66 -12.73
N LEU A 88 -12.86 17.45 -12.62
CA LEU A 88 -12.19 17.18 -11.36
C LEU A 88 -12.29 18.38 -10.39
N LYS A 89 -12.13 19.60 -10.88
CA LYS A 89 -12.37 20.83 -10.09
C LYS A 89 -13.80 20.88 -9.57
N SER A 90 -14.77 20.59 -10.43
CA SER A 90 -16.18 20.56 -10.08
C SER A 90 -16.48 19.49 -9.02
N LEU A 91 -15.87 18.29 -9.13
CA LEU A 91 -16.00 17.23 -8.13
C LEU A 91 -15.47 17.65 -6.77
N VAL A 92 -14.32 18.32 -6.70
CA VAL A 92 -13.77 18.86 -5.43
C VAL A 92 -14.78 19.80 -4.76
N VAL A 93 -15.41 20.70 -5.53
CA VAL A 93 -16.42 21.62 -5.00
C VAL A 93 -17.65 20.86 -4.50
N LEU A 94 -18.18 19.95 -5.30
CA LEU A 94 -19.35 19.12 -4.94
C LEU A 94 -19.09 18.27 -3.69
N PHE A 95 -17.91 17.68 -3.57
CA PHE A 95 -17.53 16.89 -2.39
C PHE A 95 -17.47 17.74 -1.12
N LYS A 96 -16.88 18.93 -1.19
CA LYS A 96 -16.86 19.86 -0.06
C LYS A 96 -18.26 20.31 0.34
N GLN A 97 -19.14 20.54 -0.63
CA GLN A 97 -20.55 20.86 -0.37
C GLN A 97 -21.28 19.69 0.30
N GLU A 98 -21.03 18.46 -0.15
CA GLU A 98 -21.63 17.27 0.44
C GLU A 98 -21.13 17.02 1.87
N ILE A 99 -19.82 17.24 2.14
CA ILE A 99 -19.26 17.23 3.49
C ILE A 99 -19.99 18.24 4.37
N LYS A 100 -20.10 19.48 3.94
CA LYS A 100 -20.80 20.52 4.71
C LYS A 100 -22.27 20.18 4.95
N ARG A 101 -22.95 19.63 3.93
CA ARG A 101 -24.36 19.23 4.01
C ARG A 101 -24.59 18.16 5.08
N ARG A 102 -23.70 17.15 5.13
CA ARG A 102 -23.85 16.00 6.04
C ARG A 102 -23.33 16.26 7.44
N THR A 103 -22.20 16.95 7.56
CA THR A 103 -21.49 17.13 8.84
C THR A 103 -21.79 18.49 9.49
N GLY A 104 -22.34 19.45 8.75
CA GLY A 104 -22.50 20.84 9.19
C GLY A 104 -21.19 21.63 9.24
N LYS A 105 -20.04 21.01 8.91
CA LYS A 105 -18.72 21.63 8.96
C LYS A 105 -18.12 21.79 7.57
N ASP A 106 -17.31 22.81 7.38
CA ASP A 106 -16.53 22.97 6.17
C ASP A 106 -15.36 21.97 6.16
N PHE A 107 -14.93 21.57 4.95
CA PHE A 107 -13.71 20.78 4.79
C PHE A 107 -12.49 21.58 5.30
N PRO A 108 -11.64 21.02 6.17
CA PRO A 108 -10.52 21.74 6.74
C PRO A 108 -9.49 22.11 5.68
N THR A 109 -9.08 23.37 5.65
CA THR A 109 -8.08 23.90 4.71
C THR A 109 -6.69 24.03 5.34
N ASP A 110 -6.60 24.06 6.68
CA ASP A 110 -5.32 24.02 7.40
C ASP A 110 -4.71 22.62 7.38
N PRO A 111 -3.49 22.45 6.83
CA PRO A 111 -2.83 21.15 6.80
C PRO A 111 -2.59 20.52 8.18
N MET A 112 -2.43 21.32 9.23
CA MET A 112 -2.23 20.79 10.59
C MET A 112 -3.55 20.28 11.19
N GLU A 113 -4.66 20.93 10.90
CA GLU A 113 -5.99 20.44 11.27
C GLU A 113 -6.31 19.13 10.55
N GLN A 114 -6.01 19.06 9.24
CA GLN A 114 -6.14 17.83 8.45
C GLN A 114 -5.29 16.70 9.05
N LEU A 115 -4.02 16.99 9.37
CA LEU A 115 -3.09 16.01 9.94
C LEU A 115 -3.62 15.47 11.28
N TRP A 116 -4.08 16.34 12.16
CA TRP A 116 -4.55 15.94 13.47
C TRP A 116 -5.82 15.10 13.39
N GLY A 117 -6.78 15.51 12.55
CA GLY A 117 -7.98 14.71 12.26
C GLY A 117 -7.65 13.32 11.72
N ALA A 118 -6.70 13.24 10.80
CA ALA A 118 -6.25 11.98 10.22
C ALA A 118 -5.53 11.08 11.24
N ILE A 119 -4.68 11.63 12.14
CA ILE A 119 -4.04 10.88 13.23
C ILE A 119 -5.11 10.23 14.14
N CYS A 120 -6.12 11.02 14.54
CA CYS A 120 -7.21 10.52 15.38
C CYS A 120 -7.96 9.38 14.66
N ALA A 121 -8.33 9.57 13.40
CA ALA A 121 -9.05 8.55 12.63
C ALA A 121 -8.26 7.23 12.49
N VAL A 122 -6.94 7.31 12.30
CA VAL A 122 -6.10 6.10 12.28
C VAL A 122 -6.08 5.39 13.63
N PHE A 123 -6.01 6.11 14.75
CA PHE A 123 -6.12 5.48 16.06
C PHE A 123 -7.51 4.87 16.30
N ASP A 124 -8.58 5.56 15.89
CA ASP A 124 -9.95 5.07 16.02
C ASP A 124 -10.18 3.80 15.18
N SER A 125 -9.48 3.66 14.07
CA SER A 125 -9.57 2.47 13.20
C SER A 125 -9.14 1.17 13.89
N TRP A 126 -8.41 1.24 15.02
CA TRP A 126 -8.15 0.09 15.89
C TRP A 126 -9.44 -0.55 16.40
N MET A 127 -10.51 0.22 16.55
CA MET A 127 -11.81 -0.23 17.02
C MET A 127 -12.79 -0.58 15.90
N ASN A 128 -12.39 -0.52 14.64
CA ASN A 128 -13.21 -0.97 13.52
C ASN A 128 -13.50 -2.48 13.63
N GLU A 129 -14.69 -2.90 13.24
CA GLU A 129 -15.13 -4.31 13.35
C GLU A 129 -14.15 -5.29 12.69
N ARG A 130 -13.65 -4.97 11.49
CA ARG A 130 -12.65 -5.80 10.80
C ARG A 130 -11.37 -5.97 11.63
N ALA A 131 -10.91 -4.91 12.29
CA ALA A 131 -9.72 -4.94 13.13
C ALA A 131 -9.94 -5.74 14.41
N ILE A 132 -11.11 -5.61 15.03
CA ILE A 132 -11.51 -6.38 16.21
C ILE A 132 -11.58 -7.86 15.86
N LEU A 133 -12.24 -8.22 14.75
CA LEU A 133 -12.35 -9.60 14.30
C LEU A 133 -10.99 -10.21 14.01
N TYR A 134 -10.14 -9.50 13.26
CA TYR A 134 -8.78 -9.95 12.93
C TYR A 134 -7.96 -10.20 14.20
N ARG A 135 -8.00 -9.29 15.18
CA ARG A 135 -7.28 -9.48 16.44
C ARG A 135 -7.76 -10.72 17.21
N LYS A 136 -9.08 -10.98 17.23
CA LYS A 136 -9.62 -12.20 17.85
C LYS A 136 -9.12 -13.46 17.17
N MET A 137 -9.06 -13.47 15.82
CA MET A 137 -8.60 -14.63 15.06
C MET A 137 -7.10 -14.89 15.25
N GLU A 138 -6.29 -13.84 15.29
CA GLU A 138 -4.83 -13.95 15.40
C GLU A 138 -4.32 -13.94 16.84
N GLY A 139 -5.21 -13.86 17.83
CA GLY A 139 -4.84 -13.84 19.25
C GLY A 139 -4.06 -12.58 19.67
N ILE A 140 -4.32 -11.45 19.01
CA ILE A 140 -3.66 -10.17 19.29
C ILE A 140 -4.41 -9.46 20.42
N PRO A 141 -3.73 -9.10 21.54
CA PRO A 141 -4.35 -8.41 22.65
C PRO A 141 -4.91 -7.04 22.28
N ALA A 142 -6.12 -6.73 22.74
CA ALA A 142 -6.79 -5.47 22.42
C ALA A 142 -6.09 -4.25 23.03
N GLU A 143 -5.42 -4.44 24.17
CA GLU A 143 -4.70 -3.40 24.91
C GLU A 143 -3.39 -2.94 24.24
N TRP A 144 -2.92 -3.62 23.18
CA TRP A 144 -1.69 -3.21 22.51
C TRP A 144 -1.82 -1.88 21.77
N GLY A 145 -2.99 -1.58 21.23
CA GLY A 145 -3.21 -0.40 20.41
C GLY A 145 -2.47 -0.45 19.08
N THR A 146 -2.45 0.68 18.39
CA THR A 146 -1.75 0.84 17.12
C THR A 146 -0.82 2.06 17.14
N ALA A 147 -0.01 2.22 16.11
CA ALA A 147 0.85 3.39 15.90
C ALA A 147 0.52 4.05 14.57
N VAL A 148 0.87 5.31 14.42
CA VAL A 148 0.67 6.11 13.20
C VAL A 148 2.02 6.54 12.65
N ASN A 149 2.25 6.28 11.35
CA ASN A 149 3.36 6.82 10.61
C ASN A 149 2.89 7.95 9.70
N VAL A 150 3.60 9.06 9.69
CA VAL A 150 3.42 10.15 8.73
C VAL A 150 4.64 10.15 7.82
N GLN A 151 4.42 9.90 6.54
CA GLN A 151 5.51 9.86 5.56
C GLN A 151 5.20 10.72 4.34
N ALA A 152 6.23 11.12 3.61
CA ALA A 152 6.07 11.84 2.35
C ALA A 152 5.32 10.96 1.33
N MET A 153 4.35 11.57 0.64
CA MET A 153 3.64 10.90 -0.44
C MET A 153 4.54 10.70 -1.65
N VAL A 154 4.46 9.51 -2.24
CA VAL A 154 5.07 9.18 -3.54
C VAL A 154 3.95 8.86 -4.51
N PHE A 155 4.02 9.40 -5.71
CA PHE A 155 2.91 9.39 -6.66
C PHE A 155 3.19 8.44 -7.82
N GLY A 156 2.47 7.32 -7.87
CA GLY A 156 2.49 6.38 -8.99
C GLY A 156 1.62 6.79 -10.18
N ASN A 157 0.89 7.91 -10.05
CA ASN A 157 -0.06 8.42 -11.04
C ASN A 157 0.33 9.78 -11.64
N MET A 158 1.63 10.06 -11.74
CA MET A 158 2.11 11.31 -12.35
C MET A 158 2.20 11.24 -13.89
N GLY A 159 2.00 10.09 -14.48
CA GLY A 159 2.08 9.85 -15.92
C GLY A 159 2.67 8.48 -16.24
N ASP A 160 3.02 8.25 -17.50
CA ASP A 160 3.44 6.94 -18.01
C ASP A 160 4.81 6.48 -17.51
N THR A 161 5.62 7.38 -16.95
CA THR A 161 6.89 7.08 -16.27
C THR A 161 6.71 6.72 -14.79
N SER A 162 5.46 6.67 -14.33
CA SER A 162 5.11 6.39 -12.94
C SER A 162 4.22 5.15 -12.84
N ALA A 163 4.36 4.40 -11.76
CA ALA A 163 3.63 3.16 -11.54
C ALA A 163 3.51 2.86 -10.05
N THR A 164 2.59 1.98 -9.69
CA THR A 164 2.48 1.41 -8.34
C THR A 164 2.31 -0.09 -8.44
N GLY A 165 2.90 -0.85 -7.51
CA GLY A 165 2.79 -2.29 -7.52
C GLY A 165 3.06 -2.97 -6.19
N VAL A 166 2.78 -4.26 -6.19
CA VAL A 166 3.02 -5.18 -5.09
C VAL A 166 3.82 -6.37 -5.61
N CYS A 167 4.76 -6.87 -4.82
CA CYS A 167 5.57 -8.00 -5.23
C CYS A 167 5.97 -8.91 -4.06
N PHE A 168 6.29 -10.14 -4.40
CA PHE A 168 6.68 -11.18 -3.47
C PHE A 168 8.02 -11.77 -3.91
N SER A 169 8.94 -11.90 -2.97
CA SER A 169 10.25 -12.50 -3.25
C SER A 169 10.16 -13.99 -3.61
N ARG A 170 9.04 -14.64 -3.27
CA ARG A 170 8.74 -16.05 -3.59
C ARG A 170 7.26 -16.22 -3.92
N ASN A 171 6.93 -17.30 -4.61
CA ASN A 171 5.54 -17.69 -4.81
C ASN A 171 4.90 -18.05 -3.46
N ALA A 172 3.89 -17.26 -3.05
CA ALA A 172 3.20 -17.43 -1.76
C ALA A 172 2.37 -18.72 -1.67
N GLY A 173 1.97 -19.28 -2.80
CA GLY A 173 1.23 -20.54 -2.89
C GLY A 173 2.12 -21.76 -2.80
N THR A 174 3.24 -21.76 -3.53
CA THR A 174 4.11 -22.94 -3.70
C THR A 174 5.41 -22.87 -2.91
N GLY A 175 5.87 -21.69 -2.49
CA GLY A 175 7.15 -21.46 -1.83
C GLY A 175 8.37 -21.49 -2.75
N GLU A 176 8.15 -21.56 -4.06
CA GLU A 176 9.23 -21.52 -5.05
C GLU A 176 9.93 -20.18 -5.05
N ASN A 177 11.24 -20.19 -5.29
CA ASN A 177 12.04 -18.99 -5.40
C ASN A 177 11.83 -18.35 -6.77
N VAL A 178 10.62 -17.79 -6.97
CA VAL A 178 10.21 -17.10 -8.17
C VAL A 178 9.72 -15.72 -7.75
N PHE A 179 10.45 -14.69 -8.19
CA PHE A 179 10.01 -13.30 -8.01
C PHE A 179 8.75 -13.07 -8.82
N ASN A 180 7.72 -12.57 -8.19
CA ASN A 180 6.42 -12.37 -8.82
C ASN A 180 5.69 -11.16 -8.21
N GLY A 181 4.70 -10.66 -8.91
CA GLY A 181 3.91 -9.52 -8.47
C GLY A 181 3.24 -8.80 -9.62
N GLU A 182 2.55 -7.75 -9.30
CA GLU A 182 1.72 -6.99 -10.22
C GLU A 182 1.98 -5.50 -10.08
N TYR A 183 1.84 -4.76 -11.17
CA TYR A 183 1.96 -3.31 -11.19
C TYR A 183 0.93 -2.68 -12.13
N LEU A 184 0.65 -1.40 -11.90
CA LEU A 184 -0.16 -0.56 -12.79
C LEU A 184 0.60 0.72 -13.11
N VAL A 185 0.73 1.02 -14.40
CA VAL A 185 1.25 2.30 -14.87
C VAL A 185 0.22 3.39 -14.62
N ASN A 186 0.71 4.57 -14.22
CA ASN A 186 -0.12 5.76 -13.96
C ASN A 186 -1.29 5.45 -13.00
N ALA A 187 -0.96 4.93 -11.81
CA ALA A 187 -1.94 4.46 -10.82
C ALA A 187 -1.47 4.73 -9.38
N GLN A 188 -2.42 4.89 -8.49
CA GLN A 188 -2.18 4.86 -7.04
C GLN A 188 -2.40 3.45 -6.47
N GLY A 189 -1.95 3.20 -5.23
CA GLY A 189 -2.08 1.89 -4.59
C GLY A 189 -3.52 1.37 -4.50
N GLU A 190 -4.49 2.27 -4.35
CA GLU A 190 -5.92 1.93 -4.35
C GLU A 190 -6.37 1.32 -5.68
N ASP A 191 -5.85 1.82 -6.80
CA ASP A 191 -6.22 1.34 -8.14
C ASP A 191 -5.76 -0.11 -8.37
N VAL A 192 -4.62 -0.51 -7.76
CA VAL A 192 -4.11 -1.90 -7.81
C VAL A 192 -5.04 -2.85 -7.06
N VAL A 193 -5.55 -2.41 -5.91
CA VAL A 193 -6.40 -3.25 -5.02
C VAL A 193 -7.85 -3.27 -5.48
N ALA A 194 -8.33 -2.21 -6.10
CA ALA A 194 -9.74 -2.07 -6.52
C ALA A 194 -10.14 -3.00 -7.68
N GLY A 195 -9.18 -3.54 -8.44
CA GLY A 195 -9.45 -4.45 -9.55
C GLY A 195 -10.20 -3.81 -10.74
N ILE A 196 -10.22 -2.49 -10.82
CA ILE A 196 -10.89 -1.74 -11.90
C ILE A 196 -10.12 -1.84 -13.22
N ARG A 197 -8.81 -1.90 -13.11
CA ARG A 197 -7.88 -2.08 -14.24
C ARG A 197 -7.16 -3.41 -14.08
N THR A 198 -6.86 -4.08 -15.20
CA THR A 198 -6.07 -5.32 -15.18
C THR A 198 -4.61 -5.00 -14.88
N PRO A 199 -4.05 -5.46 -13.76
CA PRO A 199 -2.63 -5.25 -13.47
C PRO A 199 -1.74 -6.02 -14.43
N GLN A 200 -0.56 -5.46 -14.70
CA GLN A 200 0.50 -6.08 -15.47
C GLN A 200 1.44 -6.84 -14.55
N GLN A 201 2.06 -7.90 -15.07
CA GLN A 201 2.98 -8.73 -14.28
C GLN A 201 4.37 -8.07 -14.20
N ILE A 202 5.08 -8.25 -13.09
CA ILE A 202 6.42 -7.70 -12.90
C ILE A 202 7.43 -8.39 -13.79
N THR A 203 7.41 -9.74 -13.87
CA THR A 203 8.36 -10.53 -14.64
C THR A 203 7.80 -10.89 -16.03
N LYS A 204 8.66 -10.99 -17.01
CA LYS A 204 8.28 -11.45 -18.36
C LYS A 204 7.73 -12.87 -18.33
N ALA A 205 8.34 -13.77 -17.57
CA ALA A 205 7.86 -15.13 -17.41
C ALA A 205 6.42 -15.16 -16.83
N GLY A 206 6.15 -14.41 -15.76
CA GLY A 206 4.82 -14.29 -15.19
C GLY A 206 3.81 -13.68 -16.16
N SER A 207 4.22 -12.71 -16.98
CA SER A 207 3.37 -12.10 -18.02
C SER A 207 3.00 -13.08 -19.14
N LEU A 208 3.93 -13.92 -19.56
CA LEU A 208 3.68 -14.99 -20.54
C LEU A 208 2.74 -16.05 -20.00
N ASP A 209 2.95 -16.51 -18.77
CA ASP A 209 2.09 -17.49 -18.10
C ASP A 209 0.67 -16.95 -17.93
N TRP A 210 0.54 -15.69 -17.50
CA TRP A 210 -0.74 -15.00 -17.36
C TRP A 210 -1.48 -14.91 -18.72
N ALA A 211 -0.79 -14.48 -19.78
CA ALA A 211 -1.39 -14.35 -21.11
C ALA A 211 -1.85 -15.71 -21.66
N HIS A 212 -1.06 -16.75 -21.45
CA HIS A 212 -1.43 -18.12 -21.81
C HIS A 212 -2.72 -18.57 -21.09
N GLN A 213 -2.82 -18.29 -19.79
CA GLN A 213 -4.03 -18.62 -18.99
C GLN A 213 -5.27 -17.85 -19.44
N GLN A 214 -5.08 -16.59 -19.91
CA GLN A 214 -6.16 -15.74 -20.41
C GLN A 214 -6.49 -15.98 -21.89
N GLY A 215 -5.73 -16.81 -22.62
CA GLY A 215 -5.89 -17.03 -24.04
C GLY A 215 -5.54 -15.80 -24.91
N ILE A 216 -4.64 -14.95 -24.40
CA ILE A 216 -4.17 -13.72 -25.07
C ILE A 216 -2.93 -14.04 -25.90
N SER A 217 -2.88 -13.55 -27.18
CA SER A 217 -1.71 -13.73 -28.02
C SER A 217 -0.52 -12.90 -27.54
N GLU A 218 0.71 -13.33 -27.91
CA GLU A 218 1.95 -12.63 -27.51
C GLU A 218 2.00 -11.20 -28.04
N GLU A 219 1.49 -10.93 -29.24
CA GLU A 219 1.45 -9.58 -29.81
C GLU A 219 0.56 -8.65 -29.00
N VAL A 220 -0.61 -9.14 -28.56
CA VAL A 220 -1.54 -8.38 -27.71
C VAL A 220 -0.95 -8.20 -26.32
N ARG A 221 -0.36 -9.24 -25.73
CA ARG A 221 0.32 -9.16 -24.45
C ARG A 221 1.43 -8.11 -24.45
N ALA A 222 2.35 -8.19 -25.42
CA ALA A 222 3.50 -7.28 -25.51
C ALA A 222 3.07 -5.81 -25.75
N SER A 223 1.97 -5.59 -26.45
CA SER A 223 1.45 -4.25 -26.74
C SER A 223 0.63 -3.66 -25.58
N LEU A 224 -0.26 -4.43 -24.96
CA LEU A 224 -1.24 -3.90 -24.00
C LEU A 224 -0.89 -4.23 -22.56
N TYR A 225 -0.13 -5.31 -22.33
CA TYR A 225 0.20 -5.83 -20.98
C TYR A 225 1.69 -6.19 -20.86
N PRO A 226 2.62 -5.30 -21.26
CA PRO A 226 4.04 -5.59 -21.12
C PRO A 226 4.37 -5.80 -19.64
N SER A 227 5.29 -6.71 -19.34
CA SER A 227 5.83 -6.85 -18.00
C SER A 227 6.64 -5.61 -17.59
N MET A 228 6.85 -5.41 -16.28
CA MET A 228 7.75 -4.35 -15.81
C MET A 228 9.18 -4.57 -16.31
N GLU A 229 9.61 -5.83 -16.39
CA GLU A 229 10.91 -6.23 -16.95
C GLU A 229 11.11 -5.71 -18.37
N GLU A 230 10.04 -5.64 -19.19
CA GLU A 230 10.06 -5.14 -20.56
C GLU A 230 9.83 -3.63 -20.65
N ALA A 231 8.90 -3.10 -19.86
CA ALA A 231 8.48 -1.69 -19.93
C ALA A 231 9.40 -0.74 -19.13
N MET A 232 9.99 -1.21 -18.03
CA MET A 232 10.83 -0.43 -17.12
C MET A 232 12.05 -1.25 -16.66
N PRO A 233 12.96 -1.67 -17.57
CA PRO A 233 14.01 -2.66 -17.26
C PRO A 233 14.99 -2.22 -16.17
N GLU A 234 15.32 -0.94 -16.09
CA GLU A 234 16.22 -0.42 -15.04
C GLU A 234 15.55 -0.47 -13.66
N ILE A 235 14.28 -0.11 -13.59
CA ILE A 235 13.47 -0.19 -12.36
C ILE A 235 13.29 -1.64 -11.92
N TYR A 236 13.01 -2.54 -12.87
CA TYR A 236 12.90 -3.96 -12.59
C TYR A 236 14.20 -4.53 -12.02
N ALA A 237 15.34 -4.19 -12.63
CA ALA A 237 16.64 -4.67 -12.15
C ALA A 237 16.96 -4.18 -10.72
N GLU A 238 16.63 -2.92 -10.40
CA GLU A 238 16.76 -2.38 -9.05
C GLU A 238 15.81 -3.09 -8.07
N LEU A 239 14.56 -3.29 -8.46
CA LEU A 239 13.54 -3.98 -7.65
C LEU A 239 13.95 -5.43 -7.36
N ASP A 240 14.45 -6.17 -8.35
CA ASP A 240 14.92 -7.55 -8.20
C ASP A 240 16.13 -7.63 -7.26
N MET A 241 17.10 -6.74 -7.41
CA MET A 241 18.24 -6.67 -6.49
C MET A 241 17.79 -6.39 -5.05
N LEU A 242 16.85 -5.48 -4.86
CA LEU A 242 16.39 -5.09 -3.53
C LEU A 242 15.55 -6.18 -2.86
N GLN A 243 14.68 -6.89 -3.59
CA GLN A 243 13.91 -7.99 -3.04
C GLN A 243 14.82 -9.13 -2.55
N GLN A 244 15.89 -9.45 -3.29
CA GLN A 244 16.88 -10.46 -2.87
C GLN A 244 17.59 -10.02 -1.58
N ARG A 245 17.99 -8.76 -1.47
CA ARG A 245 18.60 -8.20 -0.25
C ARG A 245 17.66 -8.24 0.95
N LEU A 246 16.39 -7.89 0.77
CA LEU A 246 15.38 -7.92 1.82
C LEU A 246 15.12 -9.35 2.31
N GLU A 247 14.94 -10.31 1.40
CA GLU A 247 14.77 -11.71 1.78
C GLU A 247 15.99 -12.26 2.52
N ALA A 248 17.20 -11.95 2.08
CA ALA A 248 18.42 -12.36 2.75
C ALA A 248 18.57 -11.73 4.15
N HIS A 249 18.18 -10.44 4.31
CA HIS A 249 18.24 -9.71 5.57
C HIS A 249 17.22 -10.25 6.59
N TYR A 250 15.96 -10.33 6.21
CA TYR A 250 14.89 -10.80 7.09
C TYR A 250 14.85 -12.32 7.24
N LYS A 251 15.59 -13.03 6.41
CA LYS A 251 15.63 -14.51 6.38
C LYS A 251 14.24 -15.10 6.21
N ASP A 252 13.36 -14.43 5.48
CA ASP A 252 12.01 -14.86 5.17
C ASP A 252 11.48 -14.24 3.88
N MET A 253 10.56 -14.96 3.19
CA MET A 253 9.93 -14.38 2.02
C MET A 253 9.28 -13.04 2.36
N GLN A 254 9.44 -12.10 1.47
CA GLN A 254 8.94 -10.74 1.67
C GLN A 254 7.76 -10.45 0.75
N ASP A 255 6.79 -9.75 1.30
CA ASP A 255 5.70 -9.07 0.64
C ASP A 255 6.04 -7.58 0.65
N MET A 256 6.11 -6.97 -0.52
CA MET A 256 6.65 -5.62 -0.70
C MET A 256 5.67 -4.77 -1.49
N GLU A 257 5.53 -3.52 -1.06
CA GLU A 257 4.77 -2.49 -1.77
C GLU A 257 5.75 -1.42 -2.27
N PHE A 258 5.61 -1.04 -3.53
CA PHE A 258 6.50 -0.07 -4.16
C PHE A 258 5.74 0.90 -5.06
N THR A 259 6.36 2.03 -5.31
CA THR A 259 5.88 3.04 -6.27
C THR A 259 7.06 3.52 -7.12
N VAL A 260 6.83 3.68 -8.40
CA VAL A 260 7.73 4.37 -9.32
C VAL A 260 7.17 5.76 -9.53
N GLN A 261 7.92 6.77 -9.14
CA GLN A 261 7.55 8.15 -9.39
C GLN A 261 8.55 8.78 -10.36
N ASP A 262 8.08 9.12 -11.55
CA ASP A 262 8.88 9.76 -12.58
C ASP A 262 10.22 9.03 -12.82
N GLY A 263 10.13 7.72 -13.10
CA GLY A 263 11.27 6.85 -13.37
C GLY A 263 12.15 6.52 -12.18
N LYS A 264 11.74 6.83 -10.95
CA LYS A 264 12.49 6.52 -9.73
C LYS A 264 11.72 5.55 -8.85
N LEU A 265 12.37 4.47 -8.42
CA LEU A 265 11.80 3.47 -7.51
C LEU A 265 11.77 3.96 -6.06
N TRP A 266 10.67 3.66 -5.38
CA TRP A 266 10.46 3.92 -3.96
C TRP A 266 9.80 2.70 -3.31
N PHE A 267 10.42 2.18 -2.26
CA PHE A 267 9.78 1.18 -1.42
C PHE A 267 8.90 1.86 -0.38
N LEU A 268 7.64 1.42 -0.30
CA LEU A 268 6.67 1.94 0.65
C LEU A 268 6.64 1.08 1.91
N GLN A 269 6.63 -0.25 1.74
CA GLN A 269 6.52 -1.20 2.83
C GLN A 269 7.18 -2.53 2.45
N THR A 270 7.74 -3.22 3.44
CA THR A 270 8.09 -4.64 3.37
C THR A 270 7.61 -5.35 4.63
N ARG A 271 7.17 -6.59 4.47
CA ARG A 271 6.73 -7.46 5.57
C ARG A 271 6.97 -8.92 5.22
N ASN A 272 6.96 -9.77 6.24
CA ASN A 272 7.00 -11.21 6.00
C ASN A 272 5.75 -11.64 5.23
N GLY A 273 5.94 -12.30 4.09
CA GLY A 273 4.85 -12.69 3.20
C GLY A 273 3.91 -13.71 3.84
N LYS A 274 2.61 -13.44 3.79
CA LYS A 274 1.59 -14.44 4.08
C LYS A 274 1.64 -15.52 3.01
N ARG A 275 1.53 -16.78 3.42
CA ARG A 275 1.75 -17.95 2.54
C ARG A 275 0.92 -19.14 2.98
N THR A 276 0.73 -20.06 2.05
CA THR A 276 0.08 -21.35 2.35
C THR A 276 0.95 -22.22 3.26
N GLY A 277 0.35 -23.22 3.92
CA GLY A 277 1.10 -24.20 4.72
C GLY A 277 2.15 -24.95 3.88
N THR A 278 1.83 -25.30 2.64
CA THR A 278 2.76 -25.95 1.69
C THR A 278 3.99 -25.08 1.42
N ALA A 279 3.77 -23.80 1.09
CA ALA A 279 4.85 -22.85 0.86
C ALA A 279 5.71 -22.66 2.12
N MET A 280 5.09 -22.58 3.31
CA MET A 280 5.81 -22.46 4.59
C MET A 280 6.77 -23.63 4.81
N VAL A 281 6.33 -24.86 4.62
CA VAL A 281 7.16 -26.07 4.77
C VAL A 281 8.30 -26.07 3.75
N LYS A 282 8.01 -25.77 2.48
CA LYS A 282 9.02 -25.73 1.41
C LYS A 282 10.11 -24.69 1.69
N ILE A 283 9.72 -23.48 2.09
CA ILE A 283 10.65 -22.39 2.44
C ILE A 283 11.52 -22.79 3.63
N ALA A 284 10.93 -23.36 4.68
CA ALA A 284 11.67 -23.82 5.86
C ALA A 284 12.70 -24.90 5.54
N LEU A 285 12.34 -25.88 4.71
CA LEU A 285 13.25 -26.95 4.26
C LEU A 285 14.41 -26.40 3.43
N MET A 286 14.14 -25.53 2.45
CA MET A 286 15.20 -24.93 1.63
C MET A 286 16.20 -24.12 2.48
N ARG A 287 15.73 -23.39 3.47
CA ARG A 287 16.59 -22.62 4.38
C ARG A 287 17.47 -23.52 5.24
N ARG A 288 16.91 -24.59 5.75
CA ARG A 288 17.67 -25.56 6.52
C ARG A 288 18.78 -26.22 5.67
N LEU A 289 18.46 -26.57 4.44
CA LEU A 289 19.44 -27.11 3.49
C LEU A 289 20.57 -26.13 3.18
N LEU A 290 20.24 -24.85 2.94
CA LEU A 290 21.22 -23.78 2.72
C LEU A 290 22.11 -23.57 3.96
N SER A 291 21.55 -23.57 5.17
CA SER A 291 22.32 -23.40 6.40
C SER A 291 23.26 -24.58 6.66
N CYS A 292 22.86 -25.78 6.29
CA CYS A 292 23.74 -27.01 6.37
C CYS A 292 24.84 -27.00 5.32
N ALA A 293 24.58 -26.46 4.13
CA ALA A 293 25.56 -26.38 3.03
C ALA A 293 26.67 -25.33 3.27
N VAL A 294 26.39 -24.30 4.08
CA VAL A 294 27.34 -23.22 4.42
C VAL A 294 28.23 -23.55 5.62
N SER A 295 27.95 -24.65 6.37
CA SER A 295 28.80 -25.10 7.48
C SER A 295 29.67 -26.26 7.01
N PRO A 296 30.94 -26.06 6.62
CA PRO A 296 31.87 -27.18 6.43
C PRO A 296 32.28 -27.72 7.79
N THR A 297 32.01 -29.00 8.00
CA THR A 297 32.54 -29.84 9.09
C THR A 297 32.02 -29.54 10.52
N SER A 298 30.96 -30.21 10.89
CA SER A 298 30.88 -30.84 12.20
C SER A 298 30.18 -32.19 12.06
N SER A 299 30.85 -33.21 12.59
CA SER A 299 30.50 -34.61 12.60
C SER A 299 29.01 -34.87 12.90
N MET A 300 28.38 -35.71 12.08
CA MET A 300 27.06 -36.27 12.34
C MET A 300 27.08 -37.01 13.68
N SER A 301 26.53 -36.42 14.71
CA SER A 301 26.02 -37.12 15.86
C SER A 301 24.51 -37.27 15.67
N SER A 302 24.09 -38.53 15.63
CA SER A 302 22.70 -38.97 15.57
C SER A 302 21.93 -38.41 16.77
N SER A 303 20.99 -37.51 16.55
CA SER A 303 19.99 -37.16 17.54
C SER A 303 18.64 -36.87 16.87
N THR A 304 17.72 -37.72 17.23
CA THR A 304 16.25 -37.71 17.23
C THR A 304 15.50 -36.58 16.48
N PRO A 305 14.47 -36.93 15.71
CA PRO A 305 13.66 -35.94 15.00
C PRO A 305 12.87 -35.10 16.00
N TYR A 306 13.07 -33.76 15.92
CA TYR A 306 12.23 -32.81 16.63
C TYR A 306 10.83 -32.87 16.10
N LEU A 307 9.89 -33.29 16.92
CA LEU A 307 8.46 -33.09 16.75
C LEU A 307 8.16 -31.57 16.70
N ILE A 308 7.43 -31.14 15.69
CA ILE A 308 6.91 -29.79 15.55
C ILE A 308 6.03 -29.51 16.77
N PRO A 309 6.31 -28.49 17.59
CA PRO A 309 5.43 -28.15 18.70
C PRO A 309 4.08 -27.65 18.16
N SER A 310 3.01 -28.22 18.67
CA SER A 310 1.65 -27.73 18.51
C SER A 310 1.55 -26.26 18.95
N PRO A 311 0.70 -25.40 18.34
CA PRO A 311 0.59 -23.97 18.63
C PRO A 311 0.03 -23.62 20.02
N ARG A 312 0.03 -24.54 20.98
CA ARG A 312 -0.52 -24.36 22.34
C ARG A 312 0.51 -24.48 23.47
N ALA A 313 1.74 -24.06 23.27
CA ALA A 313 2.68 -23.93 24.40
C ALA A 313 2.68 -22.50 24.93
N LYS A 314 2.13 -22.30 26.14
CA LYS A 314 2.21 -21.07 26.93
C LYS A 314 3.67 -20.69 27.14
N LEU A 315 4.10 -19.55 26.56
CA LEU A 315 5.36 -18.92 26.90
C LEU A 315 5.28 -18.36 28.32
N ARG A 316 6.03 -18.97 29.24
CA ARG A 316 6.35 -18.35 30.53
C ARG A 316 7.30 -17.18 30.27
N SER A 317 6.96 -16.04 30.86
CA SER A 317 7.78 -14.83 30.89
C SER A 317 9.10 -15.08 31.60
N SER A 318 10.21 -14.88 30.90
CA SER A 318 11.48 -14.52 31.51
C SER A 318 11.80 -13.09 31.11
N HIS A 319 11.72 -12.19 32.09
CA HIS A 319 12.27 -10.85 31.98
C HIS A 319 13.76 -10.93 31.77
N THR A 320 14.24 -10.46 30.64
CA THR A 320 15.61 -9.96 30.51
C THR A 320 15.53 -8.58 29.88
N ASP A 321 15.92 -7.60 30.67
CA ASP A 321 16.04 -6.19 30.32
C ASP A 321 16.96 -6.01 29.11
N PHE A 322 16.41 -5.54 28.01
CA PHE A 322 17.18 -4.91 26.94
C PHE A 322 17.06 -3.41 27.11
N PRO A 323 18.18 -2.66 27.14
CA PRO A 323 18.14 -1.21 27.21
C PRO A 323 17.53 -0.66 25.92
N LEU A 324 16.40 0.01 26.04
CA LEU A 324 15.81 0.85 25.02
C LEU A 324 16.81 1.97 24.70
N ARG A 325 17.49 1.88 23.55
CA ARG A 325 18.07 3.08 22.94
C ARG A 325 16.91 3.98 22.55
N GLN A 326 16.83 5.11 23.21
CA GLN A 326 16.07 6.27 22.77
C GLN A 326 16.64 6.71 21.42
N GLU A 327 16.06 6.25 20.32
CA GLU A 327 16.18 6.97 19.06
C GLU A 327 15.26 8.17 19.19
N GLN A 328 15.90 9.32 19.36
CA GLN A 328 15.28 10.63 19.40
C GLN A 328 14.42 10.82 18.16
N LEU A 329 13.12 11.06 18.39
CA LEU A 329 12.23 11.67 17.42
C LEU A 329 12.87 13.00 16.97
N LEU A 330 13.53 13.01 15.83
CA LEU A 330 13.91 14.23 15.14
C LEU A 330 12.66 14.84 14.50
N VAL A 331 11.81 15.44 15.34
CA VAL A 331 10.88 16.45 14.89
C VAL A 331 11.74 17.69 14.58
N ARG A 332 12.30 17.76 13.38
CA ARG A 332 12.83 19.02 12.89
C ARG A 332 11.64 19.93 12.64
N SER A 333 11.47 20.91 13.52
CA SER A 333 10.63 22.07 13.30
C SER A 333 11.09 22.78 12.03
N TYR A 334 10.41 22.60 10.91
CA TYR A 334 10.55 23.45 9.75
C TYR A 334 9.56 24.59 9.85
N SER A 335 10.00 25.67 10.50
CA SER A 335 9.37 26.98 10.30
C SER A 335 9.75 27.49 8.91
N SER A 336 8.75 28.03 8.21
CA SER A 336 8.82 28.70 6.90
C SER A 336 9.18 27.84 5.67
N GLN A 337 8.18 27.22 5.08
CA GLN A 337 7.95 27.11 3.64
C GLN A 337 6.65 26.34 3.37
N THR A 338 5.60 27.03 3.07
CA THR A 338 4.23 26.54 2.77
C THR A 338 4.17 25.56 1.57
N THR A 339 5.27 25.38 0.87
CA THR A 339 5.35 24.54 -0.34
C THR A 339 5.79 23.09 -0.07
N ARG A 340 6.12 22.71 1.17
CA ARG A 340 6.65 21.37 1.51
C ARG A 340 5.62 20.38 2.06
N LEU A 341 4.40 20.79 2.31
CA LEU A 341 3.36 19.92 2.91
C LEU A 341 2.48 19.17 1.89
N ALA A 342 2.60 19.48 0.60
CA ALA A 342 1.88 18.74 -0.43
C ALA A 342 2.49 17.35 -0.60
N GLY A 343 1.70 16.34 -0.28
CA GLY A 343 2.06 14.94 -0.48
C GLY A 343 2.53 14.23 0.78
N MET A 344 1.73 14.22 1.84
CA MET A 344 1.93 13.33 2.98
C MET A 344 0.96 12.15 2.90
N THR A 345 1.46 10.98 3.23
CA THR A 345 0.67 9.76 3.46
C THR A 345 0.77 9.38 4.92
N MET A 346 -0.36 9.03 5.51
CA MET A 346 -0.39 8.44 6.84
C MET A 346 -0.73 6.96 6.72
N VAL A 347 0.13 6.13 7.24
CA VAL A 347 -0.05 4.68 7.31
C VAL A 347 -0.03 4.25 8.78
N ALA A 348 -1.04 3.49 9.20
CA ALA A 348 -1.02 2.82 10.49
C ALA A 348 -0.11 1.58 10.42
N VAL A 349 0.74 1.42 11.39
CA VAL A 349 1.69 0.29 11.50
C VAL A 349 1.42 -0.51 12.76
#